data_8170430ae6dc158c7a42a78adb1c3355
#
_entry.id   8170430ae6dc158c7a42a78adb1c3355
#
_cell.length_a   1.000
_cell.length_b   1.000
_cell.length_c   1.000
_cell.angle_alpha   90.00
_cell.angle_beta   90.00
_cell.angle_gamma   90.00
#
_symmetry.space_group_name_H-M   'P 1'
#
loop_
_entity.id
_entity.type
_entity.pdbx_description
1 polymer ?
#
loop_
_entity_poly.entity_id
_entity_poly.type
_entity_poly.pdbx_seq_one_letter_code
_entity_poly.pdbx_strand_id
1 'polypeptide(L)'
;MKSRYDVRKRAGGRLILASGSVVALFGCVWGLSAVFGEGELSVGDCLPYDGTAFAMMADREALASEAVDCSQEHGTEVFHVETLPSGEYPGTRELMNTAAQTCEGGIFEDFVGIEYHRSELYASVSIPSATLWEEQGDRSLYCVAHAPGGNVTGSLENANR
;
A
#
# COMPACT_ATOMS: atom_id res chain seq x y z
N MET A 1 -5.02 13.99 50.98
CA MET A 1 -6.43 13.69 50.65
C MET A 1 -6.44 12.47 49.72
N LYS A 2 -6.83 11.30 50.28
CA LYS A 2 -6.93 10.03 49.53
C LYS A 2 -8.36 9.86 49.10
N SER A 3 -8.62 9.65 47.79
CA SER A 3 -9.92 9.15 47.33
C SER A 3 -9.74 7.77 46.73
N ARG A 4 -10.37 6.80 47.39
CA ARG A 4 -10.46 5.40 46.97
C ARG A 4 -11.69 5.29 46.07
N TYR A 5 -11.56 4.68 44.90
CA TYR A 5 -12.69 4.18 44.12
C TYR A 5 -12.79 2.67 44.31
N ASP A 6 -13.91 2.27 44.86
CA ASP A 6 -14.30 0.92 45.23
C ASP A 6 -14.88 0.20 44.00
N VAL A 7 -14.35 -0.97 43.67
CA VAL A 7 -14.81 -1.83 42.60
C VAL A 7 -15.79 -2.84 43.18
N ARG A 8 -17.11 -2.65 42.89
CA ARG A 8 -18.12 -3.65 43.23
C ARG A 8 -18.23 -4.72 42.15
N LYS A 9 -17.78 -5.92 42.51
CA LYS A 9 -18.14 -7.18 41.87
C LYS A 9 -19.60 -7.50 42.11
N ARG A 10 -20.33 -7.83 41.04
CA ARG A 10 -21.59 -8.61 41.16
C ARG A 10 -21.47 -9.86 40.30
N ALA A 11 -21.54 -10.98 40.98
CA ALA A 11 -21.67 -12.30 40.40
C ALA A 11 -23.15 -12.70 40.32
N GLY A 12 -23.48 -13.56 39.39
CA GLY A 12 -24.52 -14.55 39.59
C GLY A 12 -25.71 -14.52 38.62
N GLY A 13 -25.89 -15.63 37.91
CA GLY A 13 -27.21 -15.97 37.34
C GLY A 13 -27.18 -16.80 36.08
N ARG A 14 -26.95 -18.08 36.22
CA ARG A 14 -27.73 -19.28 35.80
C ARG A 14 -27.93 -19.57 34.31
N LEU A 15 -27.43 -20.78 33.98
CA LEU A 15 -27.72 -21.62 32.81
C LEU A 15 -29.22 -21.81 32.58
N ILE A 16 -29.59 -21.79 31.30
CA ILE A 16 -30.71 -22.59 30.79
C ILE A 16 -30.27 -23.24 29.47
N LEU A 17 -30.25 -24.58 29.50
CA LEU A 17 -30.09 -25.44 28.33
C LEU A 17 -31.41 -25.53 27.60
N ALA A 18 -31.39 -25.28 26.28
CA ALA A 18 -32.46 -25.74 25.40
C ALA A 18 -31.84 -26.22 24.09
N SER A 19 -31.98 -27.51 23.88
CA SER A 19 -31.60 -28.27 22.69
C SER A 19 -32.49 -27.91 21.50
N GLY A 20 -31.88 -27.68 20.34
CA GLY A 20 -32.60 -27.53 19.07
C GLY A 20 -31.63 -27.62 17.91
N SER A 21 -31.44 -28.84 17.39
CA SER A 21 -30.67 -29.08 16.18
C SER A 21 -31.41 -28.54 14.96
N VAL A 22 -30.83 -27.53 14.30
CA VAL A 22 -31.18 -27.20 12.90
C VAL A 22 -29.86 -27.19 12.12
N VAL A 23 -29.66 -28.24 11.35
CA VAL A 23 -28.60 -28.31 10.34
C VAL A 23 -29.05 -27.46 9.16
N ALA A 24 -28.57 -26.24 9.08
CA ALA A 24 -28.66 -25.41 7.88
C ALA A 24 -27.31 -25.50 7.16
N LEU A 25 -27.32 -26.23 6.05
CA LEU A 25 -26.22 -26.22 5.07
C LEU A 25 -26.21 -24.88 4.36
N PHE A 26 -25.47 -23.92 4.91
CA PHE A 26 -25.12 -22.70 4.20
C PHE A 26 -23.74 -22.90 3.56
N GLY A 27 -23.75 -22.95 2.23
CA GLY A 27 -22.55 -22.95 1.43
C GLY A 27 -21.69 -21.74 1.76
N CYS A 28 -20.45 -21.98 2.19
CA CYS A 28 -19.43 -20.96 2.31
C CYS A 28 -19.07 -20.44 0.92
N VAL A 29 -19.70 -19.36 0.51
CA VAL A 29 -19.12 -18.49 -0.52
C VAL A 29 -17.96 -17.78 0.15
N TRP A 30 -16.76 -18.28 -0.05
CA TRP A 30 -15.54 -17.57 0.30
C TRP A 30 -15.41 -16.39 -0.66
N GLY A 31 -16.06 -15.28 -0.33
CA GLY A 31 -15.68 -14.00 -0.87
C GLY A 31 -14.29 -13.68 -0.31
N LEU A 32 -13.27 -13.74 -1.15
CA LEU A 32 -12.00 -13.08 -0.88
C LEU A 32 -12.28 -11.59 -0.82
N SER A 33 -12.68 -11.09 0.36
CA SER A 33 -12.53 -9.68 0.66
C SER A 33 -11.03 -9.47 0.78
N ALA A 34 -10.42 -8.82 -0.20
CA ALA A 34 -9.10 -8.25 -0.06
C ALA A 34 -9.17 -7.34 1.17
N VAL A 35 -8.52 -7.75 2.25
CA VAL A 35 -8.30 -6.90 3.42
C VAL A 35 -7.26 -5.89 2.96
N PHE A 36 -7.69 -4.75 2.45
CA PHE A 36 -6.82 -3.60 2.26
C PHE A 36 -6.31 -3.23 3.64
N GLY A 37 -4.99 -3.32 3.85
CA GLY A 37 -4.36 -2.89 5.08
C GLY A 37 -4.62 -1.39 5.24
N GLU A 38 -5.30 -1.01 6.31
CA GLU A 38 -5.57 0.39 6.61
C GLU A 38 -4.22 1.09 6.86
N GLY A 39 -3.84 2.00 5.96
CA GLY A 39 -2.80 3.00 6.20
C GLY A 39 -1.46 2.86 5.48
N GLU A 40 -1.21 1.82 4.67
CA GLU A 40 0.05 1.67 3.94
C GLU A 40 -0.18 1.20 2.50
N LEU A 41 0.56 1.79 1.55
CA LEU A 41 0.50 1.40 0.14
C LEU A 41 1.09 0.02 -0.08
N SER A 42 0.45 -0.77 -0.93
CA SER A 42 0.84 -2.13 -1.29
C SER A 42 1.00 -2.28 -2.81
N VAL A 43 1.74 -3.29 -3.22
CA VAL A 43 1.84 -3.64 -4.65
C VAL A 43 0.45 -3.97 -5.19
N GLY A 44 0.10 -3.38 -6.33
CA GLY A 44 -1.21 -3.48 -6.98
C GLY A 44 -2.19 -2.36 -6.62
N ASP A 45 -1.83 -1.44 -5.70
CA ASP A 45 -2.66 -0.27 -5.43
C ASP A 45 -2.62 0.71 -6.60
N CYS A 46 -3.79 1.09 -7.08
CA CYS A 46 -3.97 2.09 -8.12
C CYS A 46 -4.37 3.43 -7.51
N LEU A 47 -3.71 4.53 -7.97
CA LEU A 47 -3.88 5.85 -7.39
C LEU A 47 -4.31 6.87 -8.46
N PRO A 48 -5.18 7.84 -8.11
CA PRO A 48 -5.69 8.82 -9.07
C PRO A 48 -4.67 9.89 -9.51
N TYR A 49 -3.42 9.79 -9.07
CA TYR A 49 -2.36 10.75 -9.31
C TYR A 49 -1.47 10.33 -10.46
N ASP A 50 -0.97 11.28 -11.24
CA ASP A 50 0.12 11.03 -12.18
C ASP A 50 1.46 10.79 -11.43
N GLY A 51 2.44 10.23 -12.15
CA GLY A 51 3.72 9.87 -11.54
C GLY A 51 4.48 11.06 -10.93
N THR A 52 4.28 12.29 -11.44
CA THR A 52 4.91 13.50 -10.91
C THR A 52 4.25 13.90 -9.59
N ALA A 53 2.92 13.94 -9.56
CA ALA A 53 2.17 14.25 -8.36
C ALA A 53 2.47 13.23 -7.26
N PHE A 54 2.48 11.94 -7.58
CA PHE A 54 2.85 10.86 -6.65
C PHE A 54 4.24 11.08 -6.03
N ALA A 55 5.25 11.36 -6.85
CA ALA A 55 6.63 11.56 -6.37
C ALA A 55 6.78 12.77 -5.43
N MET A 56 5.89 13.74 -5.50
CA MET A 56 5.91 14.95 -4.66
C MET A 56 5.11 14.82 -3.35
N MET A 57 4.28 13.78 -3.22
CA MET A 57 3.45 13.60 -2.02
C MET A 57 4.25 12.94 -0.90
N ALA A 58 4.25 13.56 0.27
CA ALA A 58 4.96 13.09 1.45
C ALA A 58 4.06 12.32 2.44
N ASP A 59 2.73 12.52 2.35
CA ASP A 59 1.76 11.88 3.26
C ASP A 59 1.36 10.51 2.71
N ARG A 60 1.98 9.47 3.27
CA ARG A 60 1.79 8.07 2.86
C ARG A 60 0.42 7.51 3.24
N GLU A 61 -0.08 7.91 4.41
CA GLU A 61 -1.38 7.46 4.91
C GLU A 61 -2.51 8.06 4.07
N ALA A 62 -2.38 9.34 3.72
CA ALA A 62 -3.32 10.00 2.80
C ALA A 62 -3.33 9.30 1.44
N LEU A 63 -2.16 8.99 0.86
CA LEU A 63 -2.06 8.26 -0.41
C LEU A 63 -2.77 6.90 -0.36
N ALA A 64 -2.53 6.11 0.69
CA ALA A 64 -3.15 4.79 0.82
C ALA A 64 -4.69 4.87 0.94
N SER A 65 -5.20 5.94 1.59
CA SER A 65 -6.65 6.15 1.72
C SER A 65 -7.34 6.53 0.42
N GLU A 66 -6.60 6.96 -0.60
CA GLU A 66 -7.11 7.37 -1.91
C GLU A 66 -6.92 6.31 -3.00
N ALA A 67 -6.46 5.10 -2.62
CA ALA A 67 -6.36 3.99 -3.55
C ALA A 67 -7.73 3.63 -4.14
N VAL A 68 -7.75 3.37 -5.43
CA VAL A 68 -8.95 3.00 -6.19
C VAL A 68 -8.78 1.61 -6.80
N ASP A 69 -9.90 0.99 -7.16
CA ASP A 69 -9.85 -0.25 -7.94
C ASP A 69 -9.25 0.03 -9.32
N CYS A 70 -8.26 -0.75 -9.74
CA CYS A 70 -7.56 -0.56 -11.02
C CYS A 70 -8.47 -0.67 -12.25
N SER A 71 -9.67 -1.22 -12.11
CA SER A 71 -10.69 -1.16 -13.18
C SER A 71 -11.29 0.22 -13.38
N GLN A 72 -11.05 1.15 -12.45
CA GLN A 72 -11.40 2.56 -12.57
C GLN A 72 -10.25 3.34 -13.23
N GLU A 73 -10.54 4.57 -13.63
CA GLU A 73 -9.53 5.48 -14.17
C GLU A 73 -8.56 5.89 -13.06
N HIS A 74 -7.26 5.70 -13.30
CA HIS A 74 -6.19 6.00 -12.36
C HIS A 74 -4.93 6.47 -13.09
N GLY A 75 -4.04 7.15 -12.37
CA GLY A 75 -2.82 7.73 -12.95
C GLY A 75 -1.58 6.88 -12.75
N THR A 76 -1.50 6.16 -11.63
CA THR A 76 -0.35 5.32 -11.28
C THR A 76 -0.78 4.01 -10.64
N GLU A 77 0.06 2.98 -10.76
CA GLU A 77 -0.07 1.70 -10.06
C GLU A 77 1.22 1.36 -9.33
N VAL A 78 1.13 1.00 -8.05
CA VAL A 78 2.27 0.59 -7.23
C VAL A 78 2.73 -0.79 -7.67
N PHE A 79 3.97 -0.90 -8.15
CA PHE A 79 4.51 -2.20 -8.59
C PHE A 79 5.61 -2.75 -7.68
N HIS A 80 6.18 -1.92 -6.80
CA HIS A 80 7.17 -2.38 -5.84
C HIS A 80 7.17 -1.51 -4.59
N VAL A 81 7.36 -2.18 -3.45
CA VAL A 81 7.55 -1.53 -2.15
C VAL A 81 8.76 -2.18 -1.48
N GLU A 82 9.71 -1.36 -1.06
CA GLU A 82 10.91 -1.82 -0.37
C GLU A 82 11.10 -1.09 0.95
N THR A 83 11.48 -1.82 1.99
CA THR A 83 11.92 -1.24 3.26
C THR A 83 13.43 -1.06 3.24
N LEU A 84 13.86 0.19 3.23
CA LEU A 84 15.27 0.56 3.25
C LEU A 84 15.94 0.20 4.58
N PRO A 85 17.27 -0.08 4.58
CA PRO A 85 17.99 -0.41 5.80
C PRO A 85 17.92 0.71 6.84
N SER A 86 17.89 0.33 8.12
CA SER A 86 18.01 1.28 9.23
C SER A 86 19.40 1.92 9.26
N GLY A 87 19.48 3.16 9.76
CA GLY A 87 20.73 3.89 9.86
C GLY A 87 20.52 5.40 9.75
N GLU A 88 21.61 6.13 9.62
CA GLU A 88 21.59 7.58 9.34
C GLU A 88 20.96 7.84 7.97
N TYR A 89 20.33 9.01 7.81
CA TYR A 89 19.76 9.42 6.53
C TYR A 89 20.86 9.56 5.46
N PRO A 90 20.84 8.75 4.39
CA PRO A 90 21.94 8.76 3.42
C PRO A 90 21.94 9.96 2.48
N GLY A 91 20.88 10.76 2.54
CA GLY A 91 20.67 11.91 1.68
C GLY A 91 19.79 11.64 0.47
N THR A 92 18.98 12.64 0.08
CA THR A 92 18.01 12.55 -1.01
C THR A 92 18.62 12.03 -2.31
N ARG A 93 19.82 12.52 -2.67
CA ARG A 93 20.45 12.11 -3.94
C ARG A 93 20.82 10.64 -3.97
N GLU A 94 21.32 10.09 -2.88
CA GLU A 94 21.67 8.67 -2.79
C GLU A 94 20.42 7.81 -2.82
N LEU A 95 19.39 8.18 -2.08
CA LEU A 95 18.11 7.49 -2.11
C LEU A 95 17.46 7.52 -3.51
N MET A 96 17.49 8.66 -4.19
CA MET A 96 16.97 8.75 -5.57
C MET A 96 17.74 7.88 -6.54
N ASN A 97 19.07 7.79 -6.42
CA ASN A 97 19.87 6.90 -7.27
C ASN A 97 19.54 5.42 -6.99
N THR A 98 19.42 5.04 -5.74
CA THR A 98 19.01 3.69 -5.33
C THR A 98 17.61 3.37 -5.87
N ALA A 99 16.65 4.27 -5.66
CA ALA A 99 15.29 4.11 -6.13
C ALA A 99 15.19 3.96 -7.65
N ALA A 100 15.92 4.79 -8.41
CA ALA A 100 15.93 4.69 -9.86
C ALA A 100 16.48 3.34 -10.33
N GLN A 101 17.59 2.86 -9.75
CA GLN A 101 18.15 1.56 -10.08
C GLN A 101 17.20 0.40 -9.75
N THR A 102 16.50 0.49 -8.63
CA THR A 102 15.49 -0.49 -8.22
C THR A 102 14.28 -0.45 -9.15
N CYS A 103 13.67 0.72 -9.33
CA CYS A 103 12.40 0.87 -10.02
C CYS A 103 12.50 0.78 -11.57
N GLU A 104 13.66 1.05 -12.15
CA GLU A 104 13.89 0.97 -13.61
C GLU A 104 14.61 -0.32 -14.02
N GLY A 105 14.90 -1.20 -13.06
CA GLY A 105 15.59 -2.47 -13.25
C GLY A 105 14.67 -3.64 -13.57
N GLY A 106 15.13 -4.85 -13.25
CA GLY A 106 14.41 -6.09 -13.51
C GLY A 106 13.04 -6.19 -12.86
N ILE A 107 12.81 -5.48 -11.73
CA ILE A 107 11.51 -5.46 -11.04
C ILE A 107 10.43 -4.80 -11.92
N PHE A 108 10.80 -3.76 -12.69
CA PHE A 108 9.89 -3.17 -13.66
C PHE A 108 9.54 -4.14 -14.79
N GLU A 109 10.55 -4.83 -15.32
CA GLU A 109 10.36 -5.84 -16.36
C GLU A 109 9.47 -6.99 -15.88
N ASP A 110 9.71 -7.46 -14.66
CA ASP A 110 8.91 -8.53 -14.04
C ASP A 110 7.44 -8.13 -13.89
N PHE A 111 7.18 -6.86 -13.61
CA PHE A 111 5.82 -6.34 -13.45
C PHE A 111 5.16 -6.03 -14.79
N VAL A 112 5.78 -5.21 -15.62
CA VAL A 112 5.19 -4.73 -16.89
C VAL A 112 5.26 -5.77 -18.01
N GLY A 113 6.24 -6.68 -17.95
CA GLY A 113 6.48 -7.71 -18.96
C GLY A 113 7.43 -7.28 -20.09
N ILE A 114 8.03 -6.10 -19.99
CA ILE A 114 9.02 -5.58 -20.95
C ILE A 114 10.06 -4.71 -20.22
N GLU A 115 11.31 -4.74 -20.68
CA GLU A 115 12.38 -3.90 -20.13
C GLU A 115 12.03 -2.41 -20.14
N TYR A 116 12.39 -1.68 -19.08
CA TYR A 116 12.04 -0.28 -18.87
C TYR A 116 12.32 0.62 -20.09
N HIS A 117 13.53 0.53 -20.66
CA HIS A 117 13.94 1.36 -21.79
C HIS A 117 13.24 1.04 -23.12
N ARG A 118 12.46 -0.05 -23.18
CA ARG A 118 11.64 -0.45 -24.32
C ARG A 118 10.16 -0.23 -24.09
N SER A 119 9.79 0.09 -22.86
CA SER A 119 8.41 0.31 -22.46
C SER A 119 7.91 1.70 -22.89
N GLU A 120 6.62 1.81 -23.14
CA GLU A 120 5.91 3.07 -23.23
C GLU A 120 5.52 3.62 -21.85
N LEU A 121 5.62 2.79 -20.81
CA LEU A 121 5.34 3.18 -19.44
C LEU A 121 6.59 3.74 -18.76
N TYR A 122 6.38 4.62 -17.80
CA TYR A 122 7.43 5.19 -16.98
C TYR A 122 7.34 4.67 -15.55
N ALA A 123 8.45 4.68 -14.85
CA ALA A 123 8.52 4.51 -13.40
C ALA A 123 8.67 5.88 -12.73
N SER A 124 7.92 6.10 -11.67
CA SER A 124 8.17 7.18 -10.71
C SER A 124 8.43 6.59 -9.34
N VAL A 125 9.19 7.32 -8.52
CA VAL A 125 9.63 6.86 -7.21
C VAL A 125 9.16 7.81 -6.13
N SER A 126 8.86 7.26 -4.95
CA SER A 126 8.68 8.04 -3.74
C SER A 126 9.60 7.50 -2.66
N ILE A 127 10.42 8.38 -2.09
CA ILE A 127 11.41 8.08 -1.05
C ILE A 127 11.11 8.91 0.20
N PRO A 128 11.52 8.46 1.40
CA PRO A 128 11.34 9.26 2.60
C PRO A 128 12.21 10.52 2.57
N SER A 129 11.66 11.62 3.03
CA SER A 129 12.43 12.83 3.33
C SER A 129 13.30 12.63 4.58
N ALA A 130 14.26 13.53 4.82
CA ALA A 130 15.05 13.49 6.05
C ALA A 130 14.16 13.54 7.32
N THR A 131 13.10 14.36 7.31
CA THR A 131 12.16 14.47 8.43
C THR A 131 11.39 13.14 8.65
N LEU A 132 10.88 12.52 7.58
CA LEU A 132 10.20 11.23 7.70
C LEU A 132 11.15 10.14 8.20
N TRP A 133 12.39 10.16 7.72
CA TRP A 133 13.43 9.21 8.12
C TRP A 133 13.82 9.36 9.60
N GLU A 134 14.09 10.57 10.05
CA GLU A 134 14.65 10.84 11.38
C GLU A 134 13.57 10.89 12.47
N GLU A 135 12.41 11.48 12.20
CA GLU A 135 11.37 11.72 13.19
C GLU A 135 10.31 10.61 13.23
N GLN A 136 9.99 10.02 12.08
CA GLN A 136 8.93 9.01 11.99
C GLN A 136 9.45 7.59 11.74
N GLY A 137 10.75 7.45 11.46
CA GLY A 137 11.35 6.16 11.16
C GLY A 137 10.92 5.56 9.83
N ASP A 138 10.34 6.36 8.92
CA ASP A 138 9.92 5.90 7.60
C ASP A 138 11.14 5.44 6.78
N ARG A 139 11.04 4.23 6.24
CA ARG A 139 12.05 3.56 5.42
C ARG A 139 11.48 3.06 4.11
N SER A 140 10.27 3.49 3.77
CA SER A 140 9.53 2.93 2.65
C SER A 140 9.93 3.63 1.34
N LEU A 141 10.37 2.83 0.38
CA LEU A 141 10.58 3.21 -1.00
C LEU A 141 9.45 2.62 -1.83
N TYR A 142 8.81 3.44 -2.65
CA TYR A 142 7.73 3.01 -3.54
C TYR A 142 8.10 3.25 -4.99
N CYS A 143 7.84 2.25 -5.83
CA CYS A 143 7.89 2.36 -7.27
C CYS A 143 6.47 2.31 -7.83
N VAL A 144 6.11 3.28 -8.66
CA VAL A 144 4.83 3.28 -9.38
C VAL A 144 5.05 3.31 -10.88
N ALA A 145 4.24 2.55 -11.60
CA ALA A 145 4.17 2.60 -13.06
C ALA A 145 3.07 3.58 -13.49
N HIS A 146 3.31 4.30 -14.59
CA HIS A 146 2.32 5.21 -15.17
C HIS A 146 2.51 5.37 -16.68
N ALA A 147 1.42 5.74 -17.39
CA ALA A 147 1.46 5.99 -18.81
C ALA A 147 1.82 7.46 -19.11
N PRO A 148 2.52 7.75 -20.22
CA PRO A 148 2.67 9.11 -20.70
C PRO A 148 1.31 9.68 -21.11
N GLY A 149 0.98 10.85 -20.61
CA GLY A 149 -0.26 11.54 -20.97
C GLY A 149 -1.43 11.30 -20.02
N GLY A 150 -1.22 10.58 -18.91
CA GLY A 150 -2.16 10.59 -17.81
C GLY A 150 -2.83 9.25 -17.53
N ASN A 151 -4.14 9.29 -17.28
CA ASN A 151 -4.88 8.20 -16.69
C ASN A 151 -5.04 6.99 -17.62
N VAL A 152 -5.06 5.84 -17.00
CA VAL A 152 -5.31 4.52 -17.62
C VAL A 152 -6.48 3.84 -16.92
N THR A 153 -6.96 2.76 -17.51
CA THR A 153 -7.97 1.87 -16.92
C THR A 153 -7.47 0.44 -17.05
N GLY A 154 -7.57 -0.33 -16.00
CA GLY A 154 -7.01 -1.67 -15.92
C GLY A 154 -5.58 -1.66 -15.38
N SER A 155 -5.15 -2.78 -14.77
CA SER A 155 -3.80 -2.94 -14.24
C SER A 155 -2.73 -2.80 -15.33
N LEU A 156 -1.59 -2.24 -14.95
CA LEU A 156 -0.39 -2.16 -15.77
C LEU A 156 0.49 -3.42 -15.64
N GLU A 157 0.13 -4.34 -14.75
CA GLU A 157 0.78 -5.63 -14.64
C GLU A 157 0.64 -6.42 -15.95
N ASN A 158 1.76 -6.92 -16.47
CA ASN A 158 1.82 -7.63 -17.76
C ASN A 158 1.25 -6.84 -18.96
N ALA A 159 1.28 -5.52 -18.90
CA ALA A 159 0.78 -4.67 -19.99
C ALA A 159 1.60 -4.82 -21.28
N ASN A 160 2.85 -5.24 -21.21
CA ASN A 160 3.76 -5.51 -22.34
C ASN A 160 3.90 -4.34 -23.33
N ARG A 161 3.92 -3.11 -22.85
CA ARG A 161 3.99 -1.90 -23.67
C ARG A 161 4.88 -0.82 -23.11
#